data_6bd469465578041bb1023759deaf2e5f
#
_entry.id   6bd469465578041bb1023759deaf2e5f
#
_cell.length_a   1.000
_cell.length_b   1.000
_cell.length_c   1.000
_cell.angle_alpha   90.00
_cell.angle_beta   90.00
_cell.angle_gamma   90.00
#
_symmetry.space_group_name_H-M   'P 1'
#
loop_
_entity.id
_entity.type
_entity.pdbx_description
1 polymer ?
#
loop_
_entity_poly.entity_id
_entity_poly.type
_entity_poly.pdbx_seq_one_letter_code
_entity_poly.pdbx_strand_id
1 'polypeptide(L)'
;VQFARSCDLHLWFIAHPAQMRANDNGQMPIPNGNHISGSAAWFAKSDCGLTVHRTGEHIEVHSWKCRFKWIGSVGHAKLSYDPVNGRYKDFVDWDEAEANPVRPVRNFNETEDEWDI
;
A
#
# COMPACT_ATOMS: atom_id res chain seq x y z
N VAL A 1 2.27 14.20 -13.90
CA VAL A 1 1.68 13.12 -14.70
C VAL A 1 2.05 13.30 -16.17
N GLN A 2 1.83 14.48 -16.73
CA GLN A 2 2.11 14.74 -18.15
C GLN A 2 3.61 14.63 -18.48
N PHE A 3 4.47 15.14 -17.60
CA PHE A 3 5.93 15.02 -17.71
C PHE A 3 6.39 13.55 -17.70
N ALA A 4 5.88 12.75 -16.77
CA ALA A 4 6.23 11.33 -16.69
C ALA A 4 5.85 10.56 -17.97
N ARG A 5 4.69 10.87 -18.53
CA ARG A 5 4.24 10.26 -19.80
C ARG A 5 5.07 10.69 -20.99
N SER A 6 5.43 11.98 -21.09
CA SER A 6 6.23 12.50 -22.21
C SER A 6 7.67 11.99 -22.20
N CYS A 7 8.20 11.64 -21.02
CA CYS A 7 9.55 11.14 -20.86
C CYS A 7 9.62 9.62 -20.67
N ASP A 8 8.49 8.91 -20.71
CA ASP A 8 8.37 7.46 -20.50
C ASP A 8 9.08 7.01 -19.21
N LEU A 9 8.75 7.66 -18.10
CA LEU A 9 9.33 7.36 -16.80
C LEU A 9 8.28 7.18 -15.70
N HIS A 10 8.68 6.46 -14.67
CA HIS A 10 7.91 6.30 -13.46
C HIS A 10 8.26 7.40 -12.48
N LEU A 11 7.26 8.13 -12.01
CA LEU A 11 7.42 9.22 -11.06
C LEU A 11 6.81 8.83 -9.71
N TRP A 12 7.65 8.77 -8.67
CA TRP A 12 7.22 8.63 -7.29
C TRP A 12 7.08 10.02 -6.65
N PHE A 13 5.94 10.25 -6.04
CA PHE A 13 5.67 11.47 -5.31
C PHE A 13 5.37 11.13 -3.85
N ILE A 14 6.22 11.64 -2.96
CA ILE A 14 6.07 11.42 -1.52
C ILE A 14 5.49 12.70 -0.92
N ALA A 15 4.37 12.56 -0.22
CA ALA A 15 3.69 13.68 0.42
C ALA A 15 3.27 13.32 1.84
N HIS A 16 3.22 14.33 2.71
CA HIS A 16 2.67 14.19 4.05
C HIS A 16 1.18 14.54 4.05
N PRO A 17 0.36 13.79 4.81
CA PRO A 17 -1.04 14.16 4.99
C PRO A 17 -1.16 15.48 5.74
N ALA A 18 -2.21 16.22 5.47
CA ALA A 18 -2.59 17.35 6.29
C ALA A 18 -2.92 16.88 7.71
N GLN A 19 -2.93 17.82 8.66
CA GLN A 19 -3.31 17.50 10.02
C GLN A 19 -4.72 16.92 10.06
N MET A 20 -4.84 15.70 10.55
CA MET A 20 -6.08 14.97 10.63
C MET A 20 -6.57 14.95 12.08
N ARG A 21 -7.87 14.85 12.25
CA ARG A 21 -8.49 14.69 13.57
C ARG A 21 -8.88 13.24 13.79
N ALA A 22 -8.73 12.79 15.03
CA ALA A 22 -9.27 11.50 15.44
C ALA A 22 -10.80 11.47 15.27
N ASN A 23 -11.33 10.31 14.95
CA ASN A 23 -12.77 10.09 14.93
C ASN A 23 -13.35 10.09 16.37
N ASP A 24 -14.66 9.96 16.48
CA ASP A 24 -15.36 9.97 17.77
C ASP A 24 -14.91 8.87 18.73
N ASN A 25 -14.30 7.80 18.19
CA ASN A 25 -13.72 6.69 18.97
C ASN A 25 -12.23 6.91 19.33
N GLY A 26 -11.66 8.07 19.05
CA GLY A 26 -10.27 8.40 19.34
C GLY A 26 -9.26 7.79 18.35
N GLN A 27 -9.72 7.15 17.28
CA GLN A 27 -8.85 6.55 16.27
C GLN A 27 -8.53 7.56 15.16
N MET A 28 -7.27 7.60 14.77
CA MET A 28 -6.84 8.36 13.59
C MET A 28 -7.22 7.61 12.33
N PRO A 29 -7.91 8.26 11.38
CA PRO A 29 -8.21 7.63 10.09
C PRO A 29 -6.92 7.39 9.30
N ILE A 30 -6.95 6.37 8.45
CA ILE A 30 -5.83 6.08 7.56
C ILE A 30 -5.80 7.12 6.45
N PRO A 31 -4.69 7.85 6.26
CA PRO A 31 -4.58 8.85 5.24
C PRO A 31 -4.73 8.27 3.82
N ASN A 32 -5.27 9.05 2.93
CA ASN A 32 -5.29 8.77 1.49
C ASN A 32 -5.03 10.07 0.71
N GLY A 33 -5.10 10.01 -0.62
CA GLY A 33 -4.82 11.16 -1.46
C GLY A 33 -5.68 12.41 -1.21
N ASN A 34 -6.87 12.27 -0.61
CA ASN A 34 -7.73 13.40 -0.26
C ASN A 34 -7.23 14.16 0.97
N HIS A 35 -6.39 13.55 1.78
CA HIS A 35 -5.82 14.12 2.99
C HIS A 35 -4.48 14.86 2.74
N ILE A 36 -4.01 14.88 1.50
CA ILE A 36 -2.81 15.65 1.13
C ILE A 36 -3.19 17.14 1.03
N SER A 37 -2.46 17.95 1.75
CA SER A 37 -2.67 19.41 1.73
C SER A 37 -2.43 19.98 0.33
N GLY A 38 -3.30 20.88 -0.09
CA GLY A 38 -3.13 21.70 -1.28
C GLY A 38 -3.99 21.35 -2.49
N SER A 39 -4.45 20.13 -2.67
CA SER A 39 -5.34 19.84 -3.80
C SER A 39 -5.93 18.42 -3.79
N ALA A 40 -7.23 18.34 -4.01
CA ALA A 40 -7.93 17.10 -4.38
C ALA A 40 -7.39 16.48 -5.70
N ALA A 41 -6.61 17.25 -6.46
CA ALA A 41 -5.99 16.77 -7.69
C ALA A 41 -4.99 15.61 -7.47
N TRP A 42 -4.41 15.47 -6.28
CA TRP A 42 -3.55 14.34 -5.94
C TRP A 42 -4.26 13.01 -6.10
N PHE A 43 -5.47 12.91 -5.57
CA PHE A 43 -6.28 11.71 -5.72
C PHE A 43 -6.67 11.48 -7.18
N ALA A 44 -7.10 12.52 -7.88
CA ALA A 44 -7.62 12.41 -9.24
C ALA A 44 -6.53 12.09 -10.28
N LYS A 45 -5.35 12.70 -10.14
CA LYS A 45 -4.29 12.63 -11.18
C LYS A 45 -3.28 11.50 -10.99
N SER A 46 -3.17 10.92 -9.79
CA SER A 46 -2.30 9.77 -9.57
C SER A 46 -2.83 8.52 -10.28
N ASP A 47 -1.94 7.68 -10.77
CA ASP A 47 -2.30 6.38 -11.33
C ASP A 47 -2.43 5.32 -10.22
N CYS A 48 -1.55 5.38 -9.24
CA CYS A 48 -1.60 4.55 -8.03
C CYS A 48 -1.43 5.44 -6.81
N GLY A 49 -2.04 5.04 -5.71
CA GLY A 49 -1.91 5.71 -4.44
C GLY A 49 -1.68 4.73 -3.31
N LEU A 50 -0.64 4.98 -2.53
CA LEU A 50 -0.25 4.15 -1.40
C LEU A 50 -0.13 5.00 -0.15
N THR A 51 -0.49 4.42 0.97
CA THR A 51 -0.21 4.99 2.29
C THR A 51 0.53 3.97 3.14
N VAL A 52 1.60 4.40 3.76
CA VAL A 52 2.31 3.64 4.77
C VAL A 52 1.84 4.15 6.13
N HIS A 53 1.15 3.30 6.87
CA HIS A 53 0.59 3.60 8.18
C HIS A 53 1.26 2.75 9.24
N ARG A 54 1.88 3.40 10.22
CA ARG A 54 2.56 2.71 11.31
C ARG A 54 1.62 2.59 12.50
N THR A 55 1.35 1.36 12.90
CA THR A 55 0.70 1.06 14.17
C THR A 55 1.75 0.78 15.25
N GLY A 56 1.32 0.52 16.49
CA GLY A 56 2.25 0.12 17.55
C GLY A 56 2.88 -1.25 17.34
N GLU A 57 2.23 -2.14 16.59
CA GLU A 57 2.61 -3.54 16.44
C GLU A 57 3.18 -3.88 15.06
N HIS A 58 2.64 -3.26 14.03
CA HIS A 58 2.98 -3.56 12.65
C HIS A 58 2.91 -2.31 11.77
N ILE A 59 3.28 -2.48 10.52
CA ILE A 59 3.17 -1.45 9.49
C ILE A 59 2.14 -1.92 8.48
N GLU A 60 1.23 -1.05 8.13
CA GLU A 60 0.23 -1.28 7.11
C GLU A 60 0.55 -0.49 5.86
N VAL A 61 0.53 -1.14 4.72
CA VAL A 61 0.62 -0.49 3.41
C VAL A 61 -0.75 -0.59 2.77
N HIS A 62 -1.41 0.55 2.63
CA HIS A 62 -2.73 0.64 2.02
C HIS A 62 -2.63 1.13 0.59
N SER A 63 -3.12 0.34 -0.35
CA SER A 63 -3.36 0.77 -1.72
C SER A 63 -4.79 1.32 -1.80
N TRP A 64 -4.93 2.64 -1.82
CA TRP A 64 -6.24 3.30 -1.88
C TRP A 64 -6.64 3.67 -3.31
N LYS A 65 -5.73 3.55 -4.27
CA LYS A 65 -6.00 3.75 -5.69
C LYS A 65 -5.11 2.87 -6.56
N CYS A 66 -5.72 2.18 -7.50
CA CYS A 66 -5.07 1.54 -8.61
C CYS A 66 -5.92 1.79 -9.87
N ARG A 67 -5.43 2.66 -10.77
CA ARG A 67 -6.18 3.04 -11.97
C ARG A 67 -6.33 1.88 -12.94
N PHE A 68 -5.32 1.03 -13.02
CA PHE A 68 -5.26 -0.05 -13.99
C PHE A 68 -5.50 -1.40 -13.32
N LYS A 69 -6.64 -2.00 -13.60
CA LYS A 69 -7.06 -3.28 -12.97
C LYS A 69 -6.12 -4.44 -13.26
N TRP A 70 -5.41 -4.40 -14.38
CA TRP A 70 -4.43 -5.44 -14.74
C TRP A 70 -3.10 -5.33 -14.00
N ILE A 71 -2.82 -4.21 -13.34
CA ILE A 71 -1.62 -4.01 -12.53
C ILE A 71 -1.86 -4.46 -11.09
N GLY A 72 -3.04 -4.22 -10.56
CA GLY A 72 -3.34 -4.52 -9.17
C GLY A 72 -4.74 -4.07 -8.74
N SER A 73 -4.98 -4.12 -7.46
CA SER A 73 -6.24 -3.76 -6.84
C SER A 73 -6.04 -2.91 -5.60
N VAL A 74 -7.14 -2.33 -5.14
CA VAL A 74 -7.21 -1.66 -3.84
C VAL A 74 -7.18 -2.72 -2.75
N GLY A 75 -6.47 -2.45 -1.67
CA GLY A 75 -6.33 -3.36 -0.54
C GLY A 75 -5.26 -2.90 0.44
N HIS A 76 -4.87 -3.78 1.34
CA HIS A 76 -3.78 -3.48 2.27
C HIS A 76 -2.96 -4.73 2.57
N ALA A 77 -1.73 -4.51 3.01
CA ALA A 77 -0.83 -5.54 3.50
C ALA A 77 -0.27 -5.12 4.86
N LYS A 78 -0.10 -6.09 5.75
CA LYS A 78 0.55 -5.88 7.04
C LYS A 78 1.99 -6.39 6.98
N LEU A 79 2.91 -5.59 7.48
CA LEU A 79 4.34 -5.89 7.48
C LEU A 79 4.92 -5.74 8.89
N SER A 80 5.85 -6.59 9.22
CA SER A 80 6.68 -6.49 10.43
C SER A 80 8.02 -5.84 10.07
N TYR A 81 8.45 -4.87 10.86
CA TYR A 81 9.73 -4.19 10.67
C TYR A 81 10.78 -4.75 11.61
N ASP A 82 11.93 -5.11 11.07
CA ASP A 82 13.09 -5.55 11.83
C ASP A 82 14.06 -4.37 11.99
N PRO A 83 14.17 -3.79 13.22
CA PRO A 83 15.03 -2.63 13.44
C PRO A 83 16.52 -2.97 13.41
N VAL A 84 16.90 -4.23 13.50
CA VAL A 84 18.30 -4.66 13.49
C VAL A 84 18.91 -4.55 12.09
N ASN A 85 18.14 -4.95 11.08
CA ASN A 85 18.62 -4.97 9.69
C ASN A 85 17.86 -4.03 8.75
N GLY A 86 16.83 -3.32 9.25
CA GLY A 86 16.01 -2.39 8.47
C GLY A 86 15.10 -3.06 7.43
N ARG A 87 14.84 -4.35 7.55
CA ARG A 87 14.03 -5.11 6.59
C ARG A 87 12.59 -5.25 7.05
N TYR A 88 11.74 -5.45 6.07
CA TYR A 88 10.34 -5.79 6.27
C TYR A 88 10.10 -7.26 5.96
N LYS A 89 9.21 -7.87 6.73
CA LYS A 89 8.72 -9.24 6.55
C LYS A 89 7.21 -9.22 6.59
N ASP A 90 6.57 -10.25 6.08
CA ASP A 90 5.14 -10.42 6.24
C ASP A 90 4.78 -10.48 7.72
N PHE A 91 3.78 -9.73 8.11
CA PHE A 91 3.22 -9.82 9.46
C PHE A 91 2.25 -11.00 9.51
N VAL A 92 2.51 -11.92 10.40
CA VAL A 92 1.62 -13.06 10.63
C VAL A 92 0.76 -12.75 11.84
N ASP A 93 -0.52 -12.52 11.60
CA ASP A 93 -1.53 -12.46 12.64
C ASP A 93 -2.05 -13.89 12.90
N TRP A 94 -1.63 -14.47 14.01
CA TRP A 94 -1.96 -15.85 14.32
C TRP A 94 -3.47 -16.04 14.57
N ASP A 95 -4.15 -15.01 15.09
CA ASP A 95 -5.59 -15.05 15.35
C ASP A 95 -6.41 -15.03 14.04
N GLU A 96 -5.96 -14.26 13.03
CA GLU A 96 -6.54 -14.26 11.69
C GLU A 96 -6.16 -15.51 10.87
N ALA A 97 -4.96 -16.06 11.10
CA ALA A 97 -4.47 -17.23 10.36
C ALA A 97 -5.24 -18.50 10.71
N GLU A 98 -5.72 -18.64 11.93
CA GLU A 98 -6.60 -19.76 12.33
C GLU A 98 -8.01 -19.62 11.76
N ALA A 99 -8.51 -18.38 11.64
CA ALA A 99 -9.86 -18.11 11.13
C ALA A 99 -9.94 -18.15 9.59
N ASN A 100 -8.83 -17.90 8.90
CA ASN A 100 -8.78 -17.87 7.45
C ASN A 100 -7.42 -18.38 6.97
N PRO A 101 -7.27 -19.68 6.67
CA PRO A 101 -6.02 -20.23 6.17
C PRO A 101 -5.61 -19.49 4.90
N VAL A 102 -4.65 -18.60 5.03
CA VAL A 102 -4.13 -17.76 3.97
C VAL A 102 -3.69 -18.65 2.82
N ARG A 103 -4.21 -18.39 1.62
CA ARG A 103 -3.61 -18.92 0.40
C ARG A 103 -2.13 -18.61 0.43
N PRO A 104 -1.25 -19.59 0.24
CA PRO A 104 0.18 -19.32 0.20
C PRO A 104 0.44 -18.18 -0.79
N VAL A 105 1.14 -17.15 -0.32
CA VAL A 105 1.63 -16.09 -1.20
C VAL A 105 2.43 -16.80 -2.28
N ARG A 106 2.01 -16.71 -3.53
CA ARG A 106 2.77 -17.24 -4.65
C ARG A 106 4.13 -16.55 -4.61
N ASN A 107 5.15 -17.31 -4.25
CA ASN A 107 6.51 -16.85 -4.42
C ASN A 107 6.70 -16.58 -5.91
N PHE A 108 6.95 -15.35 -6.26
CA PHE A 108 7.23 -14.93 -7.65
C PHE A 108 8.45 -15.65 -8.25
N ASN A 109 9.21 -16.37 -7.44
CA ASN A 109 10.38 -17.15 -7.86
C ASN A 109 10.07 -18.58 -8.29
N GLU A 110 8.83 -19.03 -8.24
CA GLU A 110 8.45 -20.41 -8.61
C GLU A 110 7.74 -20.51 -9.97
N THR A 111 7.75 -19.48 -10.80
CA THR A 111 7.10 -19.50 -12.11
C THR A 111 8.09 -19.62 -13.26
N GLU A 112 9.01 -20.56 -13.21
CA GLU A 112 9.81 -20.87 -14.42
C GLU A 112 9.28 -22.05 -15.25
N ASP A 113 8.25 -22.78 -14.83
CA ASP A 113 7.93 -24.05 -15.51
C ASP A 113 6.47 -24.20 -16.03
N GLU A 114 5.67 -23.15 -16.16
CA GLU A 114 4.30 -23.33 -16.65
C GLU A 114 3.87 -22.37 -17.78
N TRP A 115 4.74 -22.18 -18.76
CA TRP A 115 4.39 -21.56 -20.04
C TRP A 115 4.62 -22.50 -21.23
N ASP A 116 4.40 -23.79 -21.08
CA ASP A 116 4.23 -24.73 -22.17
C ASP A 116 2.74 -24.83 -22.54
N ILE A 117 2.39 -24.06 -23.53
CA ILE A 117 1.20 -24.32 -24.33
C ILE A 117 1.65 -24.79 -25.72
#